data_7f0792ef9b15ddf7e6a9024ed898b8e8
#
_entry.id   7f0792ef9b15ddf7e6a9024ed898b8e8
#
_cell.length_a   1.000
_cell.length_b   1.000
_cell.length_c   1.000
_cell.angle_alpha   90.00
_cell.angle_beta   90.00
_cell.angle_gamma   90.00
#
_symmetry.space_group_name_H-M   'P 1'
#
loop_
_entity.id
_entity.type
_entity.pdbx_description
1 polymer ?
#
loop_
_entity_poly.entity_id
_entity_poly.type
_entity_poly.pdbx_seq_one_letter_code
_entity_poly.pdbx_strand_id
1 'polypeptide(L)'
;MSTKPAHVREMFGSIATRYDLANHVLSCGIDFYWRARAAEIVDAWHPRTIADLATGTGDLALAMQKKLPHAELTGVDFLPEMLELARRKGVRRVVLADAMKLPFDDASFDCVTIAFGLRNLENCSVALTEMWRVLNARGHLLVLEFSLPTTPFLRAVYRFYLHRCLPLLGSFLTQKKSAYDYLGDSIEEFPSGNAMCELMRGTGYVSPSFERLTGGIVTIYTAAKS
;
A
#
# COMPACT_ATOMS: atom_id res chain seq x y z
N MET A 1 -19.35 -3.67 18.79
CA MET A 1 -18.84 -3.96 17.44
C MET A 1 -17.46 -3.30 17.32
N SER A 2 -16.42 -4.07 17.01
CA SER A 2 -15.07 -3.50 16.79
C SER A 2 -15.12 -2.64 15.52
N THR A 3 -14.54 -1.43 15.55
CA THR A 3 -14.42 -0.60 14.36
C THR A 3 -13.39 -1.23 13.40
N LYS A 4 -13.51 -1.01 12.09
CA LYS A 4 -12.56 -1.51 11.07
C LYS A 4 -11.10 -1.27 11.48
N PRO A 5 -10.70 -0.06 11.97
CA PRO A 5 -9.32 0.20 12.42
C PRO A 5 -8.86 -0.67 13.59
N ALA A 6 -9.72 -0.92 14.58
CA ALA A 6 -9.36 -1.75 15.74
C ALA A 6 -9.12 -3.21 15.33
N HIS A 7 -9.95 -3.75 14.44
CA HIS A 7 -9.78 -5.10 13.91
C HIS A 7 -8.50 -5.23 13.08
N VAL A 8 -8.23 -4.26 12.20
CA VAL A 8 -7.01 -4.18 11.39
C VAL A 8 -5.77 -4.10 12.28
N ARG A 9 -5.81 -3.26 13.33
CA ARG A 9 -4.71 -3.11 14.30
C ARG A 9 -4.37 -4.41 15.02
N GLU A 10 -5.37 -5.09 15.56
CA GLU A 10 -5.20 -6.36 16.26
C GLU A 10 -4.65 -7.44 15.31
N MET A 11 -5.20 -7.50 14.11
CA MET A 11 -4.81 -8.48 13.09
C MET A 11 -3.33 -8.32 12.69
N PHE A 12 -2.92 -7.12 12.26
CA PHE A 12 -1.54 -6.88 11.81
C PHE A 12 -0.53 -6.91 12.94
N GLY A 13 -0.85 -6.34 14.11
CA GLY A 13 0.03 -6.42 15.29
C GLY A 13 0.36 -7.85 15.69
N SER A 14 -0.60 -8.76 15.58
CA SER A 14 -0.43 -10.16 15.97
C SER A 14 0.40 -11.00 15.01
N ILE A 15 0.58 -10.58 13.75
CA ILE A 15 1.34 -11.30 12.73
C ILE A 15 2.61 -10.57 12.29
N ALA A 16 2.91 -9.41 12.87
CA ALA A 16 3.98 -8.50 12.43
C ALA A 16 5.33 -9.21 12.19
N THR A 17 5.75 -10.10 13.09
CA THR A 17 7.02 -10.83 12.97
C THR A 17 7.08 -11.86 11.84
N ARG A 18 5.94 -12.33 11.36
CA ARG A 18 5.82 -13.32 10.27
C ARG A 18 5.19 -12.72 9.00
N TYR A 19 4.84 -11.44 9.08
CA TYR A 19 4.10 -10.75 8.01
C TYR A 19 4.85 -10.75 6.69
N ASP A 20 6.13 -10.38 6.72
CA ASP A 20 6.97 -10.34 5.51
C ASP A 20 7.11 -11.72 4.88
N LEU A 21 7.47 -12.72 5.70
CA LEU A 21 7.62 -14.09 5.21
C LEU A 21 6.32 -14.59 4.58
N ALA A 22 5.18 -14.34 5.24
CA ALA A 22 3.89 -14.75 4.72
C ALA A 22 3.58 -14.07 3.39
N ASN A 23 3.78 -12.76 3.30
CA ASN A 23 3.54 -12.01 2.05
C ASN A 23 4.45 -12.48 0.91
N HIS A 24 5.75 -12.67 1.16
CA HIS A 24 6.69 -13.14 0.15
C HIS A 24 6.39 -14.57 -0.31
N VAL A 25 6.05 -15.47 0.61
CA VAL A 25 5.68 -16.85 0.25
C VAL A 25 4.36 -16.90 -0.51
N LEU A 26 3.35 -16.18 -0.04
CA LEU A 26 2.02 -16.18 -0.68
C LEU A 26 2.01 -15.45 -2.04
N SER A 27 2.91 -14.48 -2.24
CA SER A 27 3.12 -13.86 -3.56
C SER A 27 4.10 -14.64 -4.45
N CYS A 28 4.68 -15.75 -3.96
CA CYS A 28 5.78 -16.46 -4.62
C CYS A 28 6.97 -15.53 -4.95
N GLY A 29 7.21 -14.50 -4.13
CA GLY A 29 8.26 -13.50 -4.31
C GLY A 29 8.01 -12.46 -5.41
N ILE A 30 6.87 -12.49 -6.09
CA ILE A 30 6.53 -11.51 -7.14
C ILE A 30 6.33 -10.11 -6.55
N ASP A 31 6.05 -9.99 -5.27
CA ASP A 31 5.90 -8.71 -4.58
C ASP A 31 7.17 -7.85 -4.61
N PHE A 32 8.36 -8.44 -4.71
CA PHE A 32 9.61 -7.70 -4.95
C PHE A 32 9.59 -6.98 -6.30
N TYR A 33 9.10 -7.64 -7.35
CA TYR A 33 8.94 -7.03 -8.68
C TYR A 33 7.95 -5.87 -8.64
N TRP A 34 6.80 -6.02 -7.98
CA TRP A 34 5.81 -4.95 -7.88
C TRP A 34 6.36 -3.71 -7.18
N ARG A 35 7.10 -3.89 -6.07
CA ARG A 35 7.73 -2.78 -5.35
C ARG A 35 8.88 -2.16 -6.13
N ALA A 36 9.68 -2.96 -6.83
CA ALA A 36 10.72 -2.45 -7.71
C ALA A 36 10.13 -1.59 -8.83
N ARG A 37 9.03 -2.03 -9.45
CA ARG A 37 8.32 -1.26 -10.48
C ARG A 37 7.76 0.04 -9.94
N ALA A 38 7.17 0.04 -8.74
CA ALA A 38 6.72 1.25 -8.07
C ALA A 38 7.90 2.23 -7.81
N ALA A 39 9.02 1.72 -7.31
CA ALA A 39 10.22 2.53 -7.09
C ALA A 39 10.81 3.13 -8.40
N GLU A 40 10.74 2.40 -9.52
CA GLU A 40 11.13 2.92 -10.85
C GLU A 40 10.25 4.09 -11.29
N ILE A 41 8.94 3.99 -11.08
CA ILE A 41 8.01 5.07 -11.42
C ILE A 41 8.29 6.30 -10.56
N VAL A 42 8.50 6.12 -9.25
CA VAL A 42 8.86 7.23 -8.35
C VAL A 42 10.19 7.86 -8.73
N ASP A 43 11.19 7.05 -9.11
CA ASP A 43 12.51 7.53 -9.55
C ASP A 43 12.41 8.47 -10.77
N ALA A 44 11.52 8.16 -11.72
CA ALA A 44 11.29 8.99 -12.91
C ALA A 44 10.73 10.38 -12.60
N TRP A 45 10.15 10.60 -11.41
CA TRP A 45 9.65 11.91 -10.96
C TRP A 45 10.72 12.74 -10.24
N HIS A 46 11.88 12.16 -9.93
CA HIS A 46 13.00 12.81 -9.24
C HIS A 46 12.60 13.56 -7.95
N PRO A 47 11.81 12.96 -7.04
CA PRO A 47 11.38 13.62 -5.82
C PRO A 47 12.57 13.84 -4.87
N ARG A 48 12.56 14.95 -4.14
CA ARG A 48 13.50 15.21 -3.05
C ARG A 48 12.97 14.69 -1.72
N THR A 49 11.66 14.77 -1.53
CA THR A 49 10.97 14.36 -0.30
C THR A 49 9.86 13.36 -0.61
N ILE A 50 9.85 12.24 0.12
CA ILE A 50 8.89 11.13 -0.08
C ILE A 50 8.26 10.77 1.27
N ALA A 51 6.93 10.67 1.32
CA ALA A 51 6.21 10.01 2.40
C ALA A 51 5.69 8.65 1.92
N ASP A 52 6.08 7.56 2.57
CA ASP A 52 5.56 6.21 2.35
C ASP A 52 4.57 5.87 3.46
N LEU A 53 3.27 5.88 3.15
CA LEU A 53 2.19 5.70 4.11
C LEU A 53 1.79 4.24 4.24
N ALA A 54 1.35 3.84 5.43
CA ALA A 54 1.16 2.45 5.80
C ALA A 54 2.41 1.63 5.40
N THR A 55 3.57 2.16 5.75
CA THR A 55 4.87 1.62 5.32
C THR A 55 5.12 0.20 5.82
N GLY A 56 4.38 -0.23 6.86
CA GLY A 56 4.52 -1.54 7.47
C GLY A 56 5.96 -1.79 7.93
N THR A 57 6.53 -2.90 7.50
CA THR A 57 7.93 -3.25 7.78
C THR A 57 8.94 -2.56 6.85
N GLY A 58 8.47 -1.67 5.96
CA GLY A 58 9.31 -0.79 5.16
C GLY A 58 9.77 -1.33 3.81
N ASP A 59 9.17 -2.37 3.26
CA ASP A 59 9.66 -3.00 2.02
C ASP A 59 9.67 -2.06 0.83
N LEU A 60 8.59 -1.26 0.62
CA LEU A 60 8.56 -0.25 -0.45
C LEU A 60 9.52 0.89 -0.13
N ALA A 61 9.53 1.37 1.11
CA ALA A 61 10.45 2.40 1.57
C ALA A 61 11.93 2.02 1.30
N LEU A 62 12.32 0.78 1.60
CA LEU A 62 13.67 0.27 1.33
C LEU A 62 13.97 0.15 -0.16
N ALA A 63 13.02 -0.29 -0.97
CA ALA A 63 13.16 -0.33 -2.42
C ALA A 63 13.40 1.07 -2.99
N MET A 64 12.64 2.08 -2.51
CA MET A 64 12.83 3.48 -2.89
C MET A 64 14.14 4.06 -2.34
N GLN A 65 14.52 3.82 -1.08
CA GLN A 65 15.81 4.29 -0.54
C GLN A 65 17.01 3.76 -1.33
N LYS A 66 16.94 2.53 -1.82
CA LYS A 66 17.98 1.95 -2.68
C LYS A 66 18.03 2.61 -4.04
N LYS A 67 16.88 2.92 -4.63
CA LYS A 67 16.78 3.50 -5.98
C LYS A 67 17.05 5.00 -5.98
N LEU A 68 16.60 5.72 -4.94
CA LEU A 68 16.71 7.17 -4.77
C LEU A 68 17.53 7.53 -3.51
N PRO A 69 18.85 7.27 -3.49
CA PRO A 69 19.66 7.45 -2.28
C PRO A 69 19.72 8.90 -1.77
N HIS A 70 19.40 9.88 -2.64
CA HIS A 70 19.42 11.31 -2.37
C HIS A 70 18.07 11.85 -1.87
N ALA A 71 17.00 11.08 -1.99
CA ALA A 71 15.68 11.50 -1.51
C ALA A 71 15.56 11.31 0.00
N GLU A 72 14.94 12.29 0.66
CA GLU A 72 14.54 12.18 2.06
C GLU A 72 13.23 11.40 2.13
N LEU A 73 13.30 10.15 2.56
CA LEU A 73 12.14 9.27 2.70
C LEU A 73 11.71 9.15 4.16
N THR A 74 10.43 9.37 4.42
CA THR A 74 9.78 9.15 5.70
C THR A 74 8.73 8.04 5.56
N GLY A 75 8.93 6.92 6.26
CA GLY A 75 7.92 5.87 6.41
C GLY A 75 6.92 6.26 7.51
N VAL A 76 5.64 6.10 7.24
CA VAL A 76 4.55 6.41 8.18
C VAL A 76 3.69 5.19 8.39
N ASP A 77 3.45 4.81 9.63
CA ASP A 77 2.52 3.74 9.97
C ASP A 77 1.83 4.05 11.30
N PHE A 78 0.65 3.48 11.54
CA PHE A 78 -0.08 3.65 12.80
C PHE A 78 0.23 2.56 13.84
N LEU A 79 1.03 1.54 13.47
CA LEU A 79 1.48 0.45 14.32
C LEU A 79 2.93 0.63 14.75
N PRO A 80 3.20 0.88 16.05
CA PRO A 80 4.58 1.02 16.55
C PRO A 80 5.46 -0.20 16.25
N GLU A 81 4.88 -1.40 16.31
CA GLU A 81 5.56 -2.67 16.07
C GLU A 81 6.08 -2.77 14.63
N MET A 82 5.30 -2.30 13.66
CA MET A 82 5.70 -2.25 12.25
C MET A 82 6.85 -1.27 12.05
N LEU A 83 6.76 -0.09 12.64
CA LEU A 83 7.82 0.92 12.55
C LEU A 83 9.13 0.46 13.18
N GLU A 84 9.06 -0.29 14.27
CA GLU A 84 10.27 -0.87 14.87
C GLU A 84 10.93 -1.89 13.92
N LEU A 85 10.15 -2.73 13.25
CA LEU A 85 10.67 -3.64 12.22
C LEU A 85 11.25 -2.88 11.03
N ALA A 86 10.57 -1.84 10.56
CA ALA A 86 11.06 -0.98 9.48
C ALA A 86 12.42 -0.33 9.83
N ARG A 87 12.58 0.19 11.04
CA ARG A 87 13.87 0.72 11.53
C ARG A 87 14.96 -0.35 11.53
N ARG A 88 14.66 -1.53 12.06
CA ARG A 88 15.62 -2.66 12.09
C ARG A 88 16.04 -3.10 10.70
N LYS A 89 15.15 -3.02 9.72
CA LYS A 89 15.45 -3.31 8.31
C LYS A 89 16.23 -2.20 7.61
N GLY A 90 16.31 -1.00 8.19
CA GLY A 90 17.13 0.11 7.69
C GLY A 90 16.34 1.29 7.11
N VAL A 91 15.03 1.40 7.35
CA VAL A 91 14.28 2.62 7.02
C VAL A 91 14.77 3.77 7.92
N ARG A 92 15.36 4.79 7.28
CA ARG A 92 16.12 5.86 7.98
C ARG A 92 15.26 6.74 8.88
N ARG A 93 14.05 7.07 8.44
CA ARG A 93 13.11 7.92 9.17
C ARG A 93 11.73 7.29 9.18
N VAL A 94 11.14 7.15 10.36
CA VAL A 94 9.76 6.67 10.50
C VAL A 94 8.99 7.52 11.50
N VAL A 95 7.70 7.69 11.24
CA VAL A 95 6.75 8.51 12.04
C VAL A 95 5.51 7.68 12.35
N LEU A 96 5.12 7.67 13.62
CA LEU A 96 3.87 7.05 14.06
C LEU A 96 2.71 8.00 13.80
N ALA A 97 1.85 7.66 12.84
CA ALA A 97 0.67 8.47 12.53
C ALA A 97 -0.39 7.67 11.77
N ASP A 98 -1.62 8.18 11.82
CA ASP A 98 -2.72 7.72 10.98
C ASP A 98 -2.63 8.38 9.60
N ALA A 99 -2.72 7.60 8.52
CA ALA A 99 -2.71 8.09 7.14
C ALA A 99 -3.91 9.03 6.82
N MET A 100 -4.96 9.01 7.63
CA MET A 100 -6.09 9.92 7.54
C MET A 100 -5.90 11.22 8.31
N LYS A 101 -4.82 11.35 9.11
CA LYS A 101 -4.46 12.55 9.87
C LYS A 101 -2.96 12.61 10.08
N LEU A 102 -2.26 13.16 9.10
CA LEU A 102 -0.79 13.20 9.07
C LEU A 102 -0.24 14.39 9.88
N PRO A 103 0.80 14.20 10.69
CA PRO A 103 1.43 15.27 11.49
C PRO A 103 2.44 16.08 10.66
N PHE A 104 2.07 16.43 9.44
CA PHE A 104 2.90 17.21 8.52
C PHE A 104 2.12 18.45 8.07
N ASP A 105 2.85 19.50 7.77
CA ASP A 105 2.29 20.71 7.19
C ASP A 105 1.79 20.46 5.76
N ASP A 106 0.95 21.34 5.25
CA ASP A 106 0.54 21.34 3.86
C ASP A 106 1.77 21.45 2.93
N ALA A 107 1.73 20.81 1.80
CA ALA A 107 2.78 20.88 0.79
C ALA A 107 4.19 20.56 1.33
N SER A 108 4.34 19.44 2.06
CA SER A 108 5.60 18.98 2.67
C SER A 108 6.37 17.97 1.81
N PHE A 109 5.71 17.30 0.86
CA PHE A 109 6.31 16.20 0.10
C PHE A 109 6.14 16.36 -1.41
N ASP A 110 7.19 15.99 -2.14
CA ASP A 110 7.16 15.93 -3.61
C ASP A 110 6.46 14.65 -4.09
N CYS A 111 6.50 13.59 -3.28
CA CYS A 111 5.86 12.31 -3.59
C CYS A 111 5.25 11.69 -2.32
N VAL A 112 4.04 11.16 -2.48
CA VAL A 112 3.40 10.29 -1.47
C VAL A 112 3.17 8.92 -2.08
N THR A 113 3.52 7.88 -1.35
CA THR A 113 3.31 6.48 -1.75
C THR A 113 2.50 5.74 -0.70
N ILE A 114 1.72 4.76 -1.14
CA ILE A 114 1.07 3.78 -0.27
C ILE A 114 1.01 2.44 -0.98
N ALA A 115 1.51 1.37 -0.35
CA ALA A 115 1.50 0.03 -0.92
C ALA A 115 0.72 -0.94 -0.04
N PHE A 116 -0.31 -1.58 -0.61
CA PHE A 116 -1.15 -2.62 0.02
C PHE A 116 -1.81 -2.18 1.34
N GLY A 117 -1.92 -0.86 1.54
CA GLY A 117 -2.44 -0.24 2.76
C GLY A 117 -3.78 0.47 2.58
N LEU A 118 -4.04 1.05 1.39
CA LEU A 118 -5.18 1.95 1.18
C LEU A 118 -6.53 1.27 1.42
N ARG A 119 -6.70 0.02 0.98
CA ARG A 119 -7.94 -0.76 1.18
C ARG A 119 -8.28 -1.02 2.65
N ASN A 120 -7.26 -0.96 3.54
CA ASN A 120 -7.41 -1.23 4.97
C ASN A 120 -7.80 0.01 5.77
N LEU A 121 -7.71 1.20 5.18
CA LEU A 121 -8.11 2.44 5.84
C LEU A 121 -9.63 2.52 5.98
N GLU A 122 -10.08 3.21 7.02
CA GLU A 122 -11.51 3.35 7.31
C GLU A 122 -12.23 4.11 6.19
N ASN A 123 -11.59 5.16 5.66
CA ASN A 123 -12.13 5.99 4.60
C ASN A 123 -11.03 6.38 3.59
N CYS A 124 -11.07 5.73 2.41
CA CYS A 124 -10.11 5.99 1.35
C CYS A 124 -10.15 7.44 0.84
N SER A 125 -11.33 8.06 0.76
CA SER A 125 -11.44 9.46 0.28
C SER A 125 -10.80 10.44 1.27
N VAL A 126 -10.99 10.25 2.58
CA VAL A 126 -10.35 11.07 3.61
C VAL A 126 -8.84 10.92 3.53
N ALA A 127 -8.33 9.68 3.40
CA ALA A 127 -6.91 9.43 3.29
C ALA A 127 -6.32 10.06 2.01
N LEU A 128 -6.99 9.93 0.86
CA LEU A 128 -6.54 10.55 -0.39
C LEU A 128 -6.54 12.08 -0.30
N THR A 129 -7.52 12.68 0.38
CA THR A 129 -7.55 14.14 0.63
C THR A 129 -6.39 14.57 1.51
N GLU A 130 -6.06 13.78 2.54
CA GLU A 130 -4.94 14.07 3.44
C GLU A 130 -3.59 13.90 2.72
N MET A 131 -3.44 12.87 1.88
CA MET A 131 -2.29 12.71 0.99
C MET A 131 -2.15 13.89 0.03
N TRP A 132 -3.28 14.36 -0.54
CA TRP A 132 -3.28 15.54 -1.39
C TRP A 132 -2.85 16.80 -0.63
N ARG A 133 -3.31 16.98 0.61
CA ARG A 133 -2.94 18.13 1.45
C ARG A 133 -1.43 18.23 1.64
N VAL A 134 -0.78 17.13 1.99
CA VAL A 134 0.66 17.11 2.28
C VAL A 134 1.56 17.10 1.03
N LEU A 135 1.01 16.84 -0.16
CA LEU A 135 1.75 16.95 -1.41
C LEU A 135 2.02 18.41 -1.79
N ASN A 136 3.22 18.68 -2.28
CA ASN A 136 3.59 19.93 -2.94
C ASN A 136 2.75 20.16 -4.21
N ALA A 137 2.67 21.41 -4.67
CA ALA A 137 2.19 21.70 -6.02
C ALA A 137 3.03 20.91 -7.05
N ARG A 138 2.34 20.25 -7.99
CA ARG A 138 2.92 19.28 -8.95
C ARG A 138 3.53 18.02 -8.32
N GLY A 139 3.31 17.78 -7.02
CA GLY A 139 3.69 16.55 -6.36
C GLY A 139 2.89 15.35 -6.87
N HIS A 140 3.42 14.16 -6.69
CA HIS A 140 2.87 12.93 -7.25
C HIS A 140 2.41 11.95 -6.17
N LEU A 141 1.28 11.29 -6.43
CA LEU A 141 0.79 10.17 -5.65
C LEU A 141 1.04 8.86 -6.40
N LEU A 142 1.53 7.84 -5.69
CA LEU A 142 1.56 6.46 -6.17
C LEU A 142 0.81 5.56 -5.18
N VAL A 143 -0.16 4.81 -5.68
CA VAL A 143 -0.86 3.75 -4.93
C VAL A 143 -0.56 2.42 -5.59
N LEU A 144 0.02 1.49 -4.85
CA LEU A 144 0.23 0.09 -5.26
C LEU A 144 -0.76 -0.78 -4.48
N GLU A 145 -1.71 -1.43 -5.17
CA GLU A 145 -2.74 -2.18 -4.46
C GLU A 145 -3.18 -3.44 -5.22
N PHE A 146 -3.68 -4.42 -4.48
CA PHE A 146 -4.28 -5.61 -5.07
C PHE A 146 -5.53 -5.25 -5.86
N SER A 147 -5.78 -6.03 -6.90
CA SER A 147 -6.95 -5.90 -7.77
C SER A 147 -7.37 -7.25 -8.33
N LEU A 148 -8.53 -7.30 -8.97
CA LEU A 148 -8.98 -8.51 -9.66
C LEU A 148 -8.58 -8.47 -11.14
N PRO A 149 -8.06 -9.57 -11.69
CA PRO A 149 -7.79 -9.72 -13.11
C PRO A 149 -9.00 -9.37 -13.96
N THR A 150 -8.77 -8.75 -15.12
CA THR A 150 -9.85 -8.39 -16.05
C THR A 150 -10.30 -9.58 -16.89
N THR A 151 -9.39 -10.52 -17.19
CA THR A 151 -9.69 -11.74 -17.94
C THR A 151 -10.55 -12.68 -17.09
N PRO A 152 -11.76 -13.09 -17.56
CA PRO A 152 -12.68 -13.89 -16.75
C PRO A 152 -12.08 -15.18 -16.20
N PHE A 153 -11.31 -15.91 -17.02
CA PHE A 153 -10.65 -17.14 -16.61
C PHE A 153 -9.63 -16.89 -15.48
N LEU A 154 -8.73 -15.92 -15.66
CA LEU A 154 -7.72 -15.61 -14.64
C LEU A 154 -8.36 -15.09 -13.36
N ARG A 155 -9.45 -14.31 -13.48
CA ARG A 155 -10.24 -13.85 -12.33
C ARG A 155 -10.84 -15.01 -11.54
N ALA A 156 -11.41 -16.01 -12.22
CA ALA A 156 -11.98 -17.19 -11.56
C ALA A 156 -10.91 -17.99 -10.81
N VAL A 157 -9.75 -18.21 -11.45
CA VAL A 157 -8.59 -18.89 -10.82
C VAL A 157 -8.09 -18.10 -9.62
N TYR A 158 -7.94 -16.78 -9.75
CA TYR A 158 -7.45 -15.93 -8.68
C TYR A 158 -8.44 -15.86 -7.49
N ARG A 159 -9.75 -15.80 -7.75
CA ARG A 159 -10.78 -15.88 -6.70
C ARG A 159 -10.73 -17.22 -5.96
N PHE A 160 -10.57 -18.32 -6.70
CA PHE A 160 -10.38 -19.63 -6.08
C PHE A 160 -9.15 -19.65 -5.16
N TYR A 161 -8.03 -19.07 -5.64
CA TYR A 161 -6.82 -18.91 -4.81
C TYR A 161 -7.10 -18.08 -3.56
N LEU A 162 -7.72 -16.91 -3.67
CA LEU A 162 -8.01 -16.00 -2.55
C LEU A 162 -8.90 -16.63 -1.48
N HIS A 163 -9.93 -17.37 -1.87
CA HIS A 163 -10.94 -17.87 -0.93
C HIS A 163 -10.72 -19.33 -0.49
N ARG A 164 -9.87 -20.08 -1.18
CA ARG A 164 -9.63 -21.49 -0.85
C ARG A 164 -8.18 -21.77 -0.49
N CYS A 165 -7.23 -21.36 -1.33
CA CYS A 165 -5.82 -21.69 -1.10
C CYS A 165 -5.19 -20.75 -0.05
N LEU A 166 -5.41 -19.46 -0.18
CA LEU A 166 -4.79 -18.44 0.66
C LEU A 166 -5.13 -18.60 2.15
N PRO A 167 -6.39 -18.81 2.59
CA PRO A 167 -6.73 -19.01 3.99
C PRO A 167 -6.10 -20.29 4.58
N LEU A 168 -5.98 -21.35 3.76
CA LEU A 168 -5.34 -22.59 4.20
C LEU A 168 -3.83 -22.41 4.39
N LEU A 169 -3.14 -21.87 3.39
CA LEU A 169 -1.70 -21.61 3.45
C LEU A 169 -1.36 -20.59 4.53
N GLY A 170 -2.12 -19.51 4.61
CA GLY A 170 -1.94 -18.45 5.60
C GLY A 170 -2.15 -18.94 7.03
N SER A 171 -3.15 -19.80 7.26
CA SER A 171 -3.40 -20.41 8.57
C SER A 171 -2.24 -21.30 9.02
N PHE A 172 -1.57 -21.96 8.08
CA PHE A 172 -0.39 -22.78 8.36
C PHE A 172 0.83 -21.92 8.74
N LEU A 173 1.00 -20.77 8.07
CA LEU A 173 2.15 -19.88 8.31
C LEU A 173 2.00 -19.01 9.57
N THR A 174 0.78 -18.50 9.84
CA THR A 174 0.56 -17.48 10.88
C THR A 174 -0.43 -17.92 11.97
N GLN A 175 -1.09 -19.07 11.82
CA GLN A 175 -2.15 -19.60 12.70
C GLN A 175 -3.41 -18.69 12.77
N LYS A 176 -3.59 -17.76 11.83
CA LYS A 176 -4.70 -16.80 11.79
C LYS A 176 -5.42 -16.81 10.43
N LYS A 177 -6.36 -17.75 10.31
CA LYS A 177 -7.20 -17.88 9.10
C LYS A 177 -7.99 -16.60 8.79
N SER A 178 -8.57 -15.96 9.82
CA SER A 178 -9.40 -14.76 9.66
C SER A 178 -8.71 -13.59 8.95
N ALA A 179 -7.38 -13.44 9.09
CA ALA A 179 -6.62 -12.41 8.41
C ALA A 179 -6.59 -12.60 6.88
N TYR A 180 -6.59 -13.84 6.43
CA TYR A 180 -6.54 -14.17 5.00
C TYR A 180 -7.93 -14.24 4.36
N ASP A 181 -8.98 -14.58 5.13
CA ASP A 181 -10.37 -14.41 4.71
C ASP A 181 -10.64 -12.92 4.47
N TYR A 182 -10.27 -12.05 5.42
CA TYR A 182 -10.35 -10.60 5.28
C TYR A 182 -9.58 -10.07 4.06
N LEU A 183 -8.40 -10.62 3.77
CA LEU A 183 -7.59 -10.20 2.61
C LEU A 183 -8.37 -10.44 1.30
N GLY A 184 -8.99 -11.61 1.13
CA GLY A 184 -9.78 -11.92 -0.05
C GLY A 184 -10.96 -10.96 -0.23
N ASP A 185 -11.75 -10.77 0.82
CA ASP A 185 -12.93 -9.90 0.81
C ASP A 185 -12.54 -8.44 0.54
N SER A 186 -11.50 -7.93 1.20
CA SER A 186 -11.03 -6.54 1.04
C SER A 186 -10.53 -6.24 -0.38
N ILE A 187 -9.94 -7.23 -1.08
CA ILE A 187 -9.52 -7.08 -2.48
C ILE A 187 -10.74 -6.98 -3.41
N GLU A 188 -11.79 -7.76 -3.14
CA GLU A 188 -12.99 -7.77 -3.98
C GLU A 188 -13.82 -6.49 -3.82
N GLU A 189 -13.86 -5.92 -2.61
CA GLU A 189 -14.62 -4.70 -2.30
C GLU A 189 -13.90 -3.42 -2.72
N PHE A 190 -12.56 -3.46 -2.86
CA PHE A 190 -11.77 -2.27 -3.15
C PHE A 190 -11.97 -1.77 -4.59
N PRO A 191 -12.22 -0.46 -4.80
CA PRO A 191 -12.38 0.10 -6.13
C PRO A 191 -11.10 -0.10 -6.96
N SER A 192 -11.24 -0.58 -8.20
CA SER A 192 -10.09 -0.84 -9.07
C SER A 192 -10.26 -0.27 -10.48
N GLY A 193 -9.12 -0.04 -11.16
CA GLY A 193 -9.08 0.54 -12.50
C GLY A 193 -9.70 1.94 -12.54
N ASN A 194 -10.67 2.17 -13.43
CA ASN A 194 -11.30 3.47 -13.60
C ASN A 194 -12.01 3.97 -12.33
N ALA A 195 -12.63 3.06 -11.55
CA ALA A 195 -13.30 3.45 -10.31
C ALA A 195 -12.34 4.10 -9.30
N MET A 196 -11.10 3.58 -9.18
CA MET A 196 -10.06 4.20 -8.35
C MET A 196 -9.61 5.55 -8.93
N CYS A 197 -9.47 5.67 -10.26
CA CYS A 197 -9.15 6.94 -10.88
C CYS A 197 -10.23 8.01 -10.65
N GLU A 198 -11.53 7.63 -10.69
CA GLU A 198 -12.63 8.55 -10.37
C GLU A 198 -12.59 8.97 -8.90
N LEU A 199 -12.28 8.06 -7.99
CA LEU A 199 -12.10 8.39 -6.57
C LEU A 199 -10.97 9.41 -6.38
N MET A 200 -9.83 9.22 -7.07
CA MET A 200 -8.71 10.18 -7.04
C MET A 200 -9.13 11.55 -7.60
N ARG A 201 -9.85 11.61 -8.73
CA ARG A 201 -10.36 12.87 -9.28
C ARG A 201 -11.29 13.59 -8.30
N GLY A 202 -12.17 12.84 -7.64
CA GLY A 202 -13.09 13.37 -6.63
C GLY A 202 -12.39 13.99 -5.42
N THR A 203 -11.12 13.66 -5.18
CA THR A 203 -10.30 14.21 -4.09
C THR A 203 -9.31 15.28 -4.57
N GLY A 204 -9.41 15.75 -5.83
CA GLY A 204 -8.63 16.86 -6.33
C GLY A 204 -7.38 16.51 -7.13
N TYR A 205 -7.09 15.23 -7.33
CA TYR A 205 -5.98 14.81 -8.18
C TYR A 205 -6.27 15.00 -9.66
N VAL A 206 -5.22 15.35 -10.42
CA VAL A 206 -5.26 15.48 -11.87
C VAL A 206 -4.53 14.34 -12.56
N SER A 207 -4.97 14.04 -13.79
CA SER A 207 -4.37 13.01 -14.65
C SER A 207 -4.19 11.63 -13.98
N PRO A 208 -5.16 11.11 -13.20
CA PRO A 208 -5.02 9.79 -12.64
C PRO A 208 -4.95 8.74 -13.74
N SER A 209 -3.98 7.84 -13.62
CA SER A 209 -3.75 6.74 -14.54
C SER A 209 -3.42 5.45 -13.76
N PHE A 210 -3.42 4.32 -14.44
CA PHE A 210 -3.07 3.06 -13.81
C PHE A 210 -2.36 2.08 -14.75
N GLU A 211 -1.47 1.29 -14.17
CA GLU A 211 -0.75 0.18 -14.81
C GLU A 211 -1.10 -1.13 -14.09
N ARG A 212 -1.59 -2.12 -14.83
CA ARG A 212 -1.87 -3.46 -14.26
C ARG A 212 -0.63 -4.34 -14.35
N LEU A 213 -0.28 -4.97 -13.23
CA LEU A 213 0.84 -5.90 -13.13
C LEU A 213 0.30 -7.33 -12.94
N THR A 214 1.08 -8.31 -13.38
CA THR A 214 0.79 -9.75 -13.19
C THR A 214 -0.64 -10.11 -13.58
N GLY A 215 -1.04 -9.75 -14.83
CA GLY A 215 -2.38 -10.05 -15.35
C GLY A 215 -3.53 -9.29 -14.65
N GLY A 216 -3.22 -8.27 -13.84
CA GLY A 216 -4.19 -7.46 -13.10
C GLY A 216 -4.44 -7.93 -11.67
N ILE A 217 -3.58 -8.79 -11.12
CA ILE A 217 -3.58 -9.17 -9.69
C ILE A 217 -3.18 -7.96 -8.82
N VAL A 218 -2.30 -7.12 -9.34
CA VAL A 218 -1.87 -5.87 -8.71
C VAL A 218 -1.99 -4.74 -9.72
N THR A 219 -2.34 -3.55 -9.22
CA THR A 219 -2.42 -2.33 -10.03
C THR A 219 -1.66 -1.22 -9.33
N ILE A 220 -0.82 -0.51 -10.09
CA ILE A 220 -0.22 0.76 -9.69
C ILE A 220 -1.12 1.88 -10.21
N TYR A 221 -1.50 2.79 -9.35
CA TYR A 221 -2.19 4.02 -9.71
C TYR A 221 -1.26 5.20 -9.48
N THR A 222 -1.27 6.14 -10.40
CA THR A 222 -0.49 7.38 -10.30
C THR A 222 -1.38 8.57 -10.58
N ALA A 223 -1.13 9.66 -9.88
CA ALA A 223 -1.80 10.94 -10.11
C ALA A 223 -0.91 12.10 -9.65
N ALA A 224 -1.24 13.31 -10.05
CA ALA A 224 -0.52 14.51 -9.64
C ALA A 224 -1.45 15.48 -8.90
N LYS A 225 -0.87 16.31 -8.05
CA LYS A 225 -1.50 17.52 -7.51
C LYS A 225 -1.32 18.64 -8.52
N SER A 226 -2.39 19.41 -8.82
CA SER A 226 -2.35 20.57 -9.71
C SER A 226 -1.53 21.72 -9.11
#